data_29ee1a4671b6f217853d1b30c508c1c2
#
_entry.id   29ee1a4671b6f217853d1b30c508c1c2
#
_cell.length_a   1.000
_cell.length_b   1.000
_cell.length_c   1.000
_cell.angle_alpha   90.00
_cell.angle_beta   90.00
_cell.angle_gamma   90.00
#
_symmetry.space_group_name_H-M   'P 1'
#
loop_
_entity.id
_entity.type
_entity.pdbx_description
1 polymer ?
#
loop_
_entity_poly.entity_id
_entity_poly.type
_entity_poly.pdbx_seq_one_letter_code
_entity_poly.pdbx_strand_id
1 'polypeptide(L)'
;MQLLRTSENPEYQYSLAFLGFEGGNPGQAELELTYNWGVESYDLGSAYGHIAIGVDDAYAACEKIRAAGGHVTREAGPVKGGTTVIAFVTDPDGYKIELIQAKSTAYYDERHSGAKSTDPLRSA
;
A
#
# COMPACT_ATOMS: atom_id res chain seq x y z
N MET A 1 1.86 1.13 8.36
CA MET A 1 2.44 2.35 7.78
C MET A 1 2.20 3.49 8.75
N GLN A 2 3.18 4.35 8.93
CA GLN A 2 3.13 5.45 9.88
C GLN A 2 3.36 6.78 9.16
N LEU A 3 2.81 7.85 9.70
CA LEU A 3 3.15 9.20 9.26
C LEU A 3 4.57 9.51 9.74
N LEU A 4 5.49 9.72 8.81
CA LEU A 4 6.90 9.96 9.11
C LEU A 4 7.19 11.44 9.31
N ARG A 5 6.65 12.28 8.44
CA ARG A 5 6.80 13.74 8.51
C ARG A 5 5.79 14.44 7.63
N THR A 6 5.60 15.72 7.89
CA THR A 6 4.81 16.61 7.06
C THR A 6 5.62 17.86 6.70
N SER A 7 5.27 18.50 5.61
CA SER A 7 5.80 19.81 5.28
C SER A 7 4.73 20.66 4.62
N GLU A 8 4.89 21.97 4.71
CA GLU A 8 3.98 22.93 4.10
C GLU A 8 4.76 23.91 3.21
N ASN A 9 4.17 24.24 2.09
CA ASN A 9 4.71 25.26 1.18
C ASN A 9 3.65 26.34 0.93
N PRO A 10 3.63 27.39 1.75
CA PRO A 10 2.65 28.47 1.61
C PRO A 10 2.81 29.27 0.30
N GLU A 11 4.02 29.37 -0.22
CA GLU A 11 4.27 30.08 -1.48
C GLU A 11 3.53 29.42 -2.66
N TYR A 12 3.58 28.10 -2.74
CA TYR A 12 2.92 27.34 -3.80
C TYR A 12 1.63 26.67 -3.34
N GLN A 13 1.19 26.90 -2.09
CA GLN A 13 -0.09 26.48 -1.52
C GLN A 13 -0.32 24.97 -1.60
N TYR A 14 0.63 24.18 -1.11
CA TYR A 14 0.46 22.75 -0.93
C TYR A 14 1.09 22.26 0.36
N SER A 15 0.60 21.13 0.82
CA SER A 15 1.16 20.40 1.96
C SER A 15 1.53 18.99 1.55
N LEU A 16 2.56 18.44 2.17
CA LEU A 16 3.03 17.07 1.94
C LEU A 16 2.91 16.25 3.21
N ALA A 17 2.57 15.00 3.05
CA ALA A 17 2.63 14.00 4.11
C ALA A 17 3.37 12.77 3.58
N PHE A 18 4.34 12.30 4.34
CA PHE A 18 5.14 11.12 3.98
C PHE A 18 4.79 9.98 4.91
N LEU A 19 4.36 8.88 4.33
CA LEU A 19 3.98 7.66 5.04
C LEU A 19 4.95 6.54 4.71
N GLY A 20 5.26 5.70 5.68
CA GLY A 20 6.18 4.60 5.44
C GLY A 20 6.24 3.61 6.59
N PHE A 21 7.02 2.56 6.37
CA PHE A 21 7.35 1.54 7.36
C PHE A 21 8.77 1.76 7.87
N GLU A 22 9.04 1.38 9.11
CA GLU A 22 10.40 1.29 9.69
C GLU A 22 11.25 2.56 9.50
N GLY A 23 10.65 3.74 9.60
CA GLY A 23 11.36 5.01 9.46
C GLY A 23 11.55 5.50 8.02
N GLY A 24 11.12 4.74 7.03
CA GLY A 24 11.11 5.16 5.64
C GLY A 24 12.47 5.13 4.95
N ASN A 25 12.66 6.09 4.05
CA ASN A 25 13.86 6.21 3.23
C ASN A 25 15.12 6.53 4.08
N PRO A 26 16.31 5.93 3.79
CA PRO A 26 16.61 5.13 2.58
C PRO A 26 16.29 3.64 2.67
N GLY A 27 15.98 3.09 3.83
CA GLY A 27 15.78 1.65 4.01
C GLY A 27 14.46 1.12 3.46
N GLN A 28 13.43 1.95 3.42
CA GLN A 28 12.08 1.61 2.98
C GLN A 28 11.53 2.67 2.03
N ALA A 29 10.65 2.26 1.13
CA ALA A 29 9.92 3.20 0.29
C ALA A 29 8.95 4.06 1.11
N GLU A 30 8.71 5.26 0.65
CA GLU A 30 7.74 6.17 1.24
C GLU A 30 6.62 6.48 0.26
N LEU A 31 5.42 6.64 0.78
CA LEU A 31 4.31 7.20 0.05
C LEU A 31 4.25 8.71 0.34
N GLU A 32 4.43 9.52 -0.70
CA GLU A 32 4.29 10.96 -0.62
C GLU A 32 2.89 11.36 -1.05
N LEU A 33 2.16 11.96 -0.14
CA LEU A 33 0.83 12.51 -0.41
C LEU A 33 0.93 14.03 -0.52
N THR A 34 0.26 14.59 -1.51
CA THR A 34 0.18 16.03 -1.70
C THR A 34 -1.25 16.52 -1.50
N TYR A 35 -1.42 17.48 -0.61
CA TYR A 35 -2.64 18.25 -0.53
C TYR A 35 -2.43 19.60 -1.23
N ASN A 36 -3.11 19.81 -2.33
CA ASN A 36 -3.16 21.12 -2.99
C ASN A 36 -4.28 21.94 -2.36
N TRP A 37 -3.90 23.05 -1.72
CA TRP A 37 -4.83 23.83 -0.92
C TRP A 37 -6.03 24.31 -1.75
N GLY A 38 -7.23 24.14 -1.19
CA GLY A 38 -8.47 24.53 -1.84
C GLY A 38 -9.02 23.56 -2.88
N VAL A 39 -8.27 22.50 -3.23
CA VAL A 39 -8.76 21.47 -4.13
C VAL A 39 -9.44 20.37 -3.34
N GLU A 40 -10.73 20.15 -3.58
CA GLU A 40 -11.55 19.20 -2.81
C GLU A 40 -11.79 17.89 -3.55
N SER A 41 -11.61 17.87 -4.87
CA SER A 41 -11.86 16.67 -5.69
C SER A 41 -10.98 16.62 -6.92
N TYR A 42 -10.78 15.41 -7.43
CA TYR A 42 -10.00 15.15 -8.64
C TYR A 42 -10.78 14.26 -9.60
N ASP A 43 -10.50 14.43 -10.88
CA ASP A 43 -10.93 13.48 -11.90
C ASP A 43 -9.93 12.32 -11.93
N LEU A 44 -10.37 11.12 -11.56
CA LEU A 44 -9.52 9.94 -11.47
C LEU A 44 -9.05 9.45 -12.84
N GLY A 45 -9.77 9.77 -13.90
CA GLY A 45 -9.47 9.26 -15.24
C GLY A 45 -9.62 7.74 -15.34
N SER A 46 -9.03 7.17 -16.37
CA SER A 46 -9.15 5.75 -16.69
C SER A 46 -7.81 5.00 -16.78
N ALA A 47 -6.70 5.70 -16.62
CA ALA A 47 -5.37 5.10 -16.79
C ALA A 47 -4.78 4.53 -15.51
N TYR A 48 -5.11 5.12 -14.35
CA TYR A 48 -4.61 4.65 -13.05
C TYR A 48 -5.27 3.32 -12.68
N GLY A 49 -4.46 2.34 -12.27
CA GLY A 49 -4.94 1.10 -11.70
C GLY A 49 -5.03 1.19 -10.17
N HIS A 50 -4.01 0.72 -9.50
CA HIS A 50 -3.91 0.77 -8.04
C HIS A 50 -2.44 0.72 -7.61
N ILE A 51 -2.18 1.09 -6.36
CA ILE A 51 -0.94 0.74 -5.67
C ILE A 51 -1.22 -0.42 -4.72
N ALA A 52 -0.21 -1.22 -4.43
CA ALA A 52 -0.32 -2.34 -3.50
C ALA A 52 0.54 -2.09 -2.27
N ILE A 53 -0.02 -2.41 -1.10
CA ILE A 53 0.66 -2.27 0.19
C ILE A 53 0.63 -3.62 0.89
N GLY A 54 1.79 -4.08 1.34
CA GLY A 54 1.91 -5.27 2.17
C GLY A 54 1.39 -5.01 3.58
N VAL A 55 0.57 -5.91 4.10
CA VAL A 55 0.04 -5.87 5.46
C VAL A 55 0.21 -7.24 6.13
N ASP A 56 0.33 -7.27 7.45
CA ASP A 56 0.49 -8.55 8.17
C ASP A 56 -0.78 -9.41 8.10
N ASP A 57 -1.93 -8.77 8.26
CA ASP A 57 -3.25 -9.42 8.27
C ASP A 57 -4.24 -8.55 7.50
N ALA A 58 -4.60 -8.97 6.30
CA ALA A 58 -5.51 -8.21 5.45
C ALA A 58 -6.93 -8.15 6.02
N TYR A 59 -7.37 -9.18 6.74
CA TYR A 59 -8.67 -9.21 7.41
C TYR A 59 -8.74 -8.14 8.51
N ALA A 60 -7.74 -8.11 9.37
CA ALA A 60 -7.64 -7.12 10.44
C ALA A 60 -7.47 -5.69 9.88
N ALA A 61 -6.73 -5.53 8.80
CA ALA A 61 -6.55 -4.23 8.15
C ALA A 61 -7.89 -3.71 7.60
N CYS A 62 -8.69 -4.56 6.97
CA CYS A 62 -10.03 -4.18 6.49
C CYS A 62 -10.93 -3.71 7.65
N GLU A 63 -10.91 -4.40 8.78
CA GLU A 63 -11.71 -4.01 9.94
C GLU A 63 -11.27 -2.65 10.52
N LYS A 64 -9.97 -2.42 10.62
CA LYS A 64 -9.43 -1.12 11.07
C LYS A 64 -9.81 0.02 10.12
N ILE A 65 -9.70 -0.21 8.83
CA ILE A 65 -10.05 0.78 7.81
C ILE A 65 -11.54 1.10 7.88
N ARG A 66 -12.38 0.08 7.98
CA ARG A 66 -13.83 0.26 8.11
C ARG A 66 -14.19 1.01 9.39
N ALA A 67 -13.59 0.66 10.52
CA ALA A 67 -13.80 1.34 11.79
C ALA A 67 -13.37 2.81 11.77
N ALA A 68 -12.36 3.16 10.98
CA ALA A 68 -11.89 4.52 10.78
C ALA A 68 -12.72 5.31 9.76
N GLY A 69 -13.79 4.73 9.20
CA GLY A 69 -14.64 5.36 8.19
C GLY A 69 -14.17 5.17 6.75
N GLY A 70 -13.17 4.33 6.52
CA GLY A 70 -12.69 3.99 5.19
C GLY A 70 -13.59 3.01 4.44
N HIS A 71 -13.29 2.83 3.17
CA HIS A 71 -14.12 2.05 2.25
C HIS A 71 -13.40 0.79 1.80
N VAL A 72 -13.97 -0.38 2.13
CA VAL A 72 -13.51 -1.69 1.64
C VAL A 72 -14.36 -2.05 0.42
N THR A 73 -13.73 -2.17 -0.74
CA THR A 73 -14.43 -2.45 -2.01
C THR A 73 -14.34 -3.91 -2.41
N ARG A 74 -13.33 -4.63 -1.93
CA ARG A 74 -13.25 -6.08 -2.03
C ARG A 74 -12.79 -6.62 -0.70
N GLU A 75 -13.62 -7.44 -0.06
CA GLU A 75 -13.31 -8.06 1.22
C GLU A 75 -12.03 -8.91 1.16
N ALA A 76 -11.33 -8.98 2.29
CA ALA A 76 -10.15 -9.82 2.39
C ALA A 76 -10.48 -11.28 2.13
N GLY A 77 -9.67 -11.91 1.31
CA GLY A 77 -9.81 -13.32 0.95
C GLY A 77 -8.80 -13.71 -0.10
N PRO A 78 -8.66 -15.02 -0.36
CA PRO A 78 -7.72 -15.51 -1.35
C PRO A 78 -8.01 -14.97 -2.76
N VAL A 79 -6.95 -14.72 -3.53
CA VAL A 79 -7.09 -14.43 -4.96
C VAL A 79 -7.72 -15.63 -5.67
N LYS A 80 -8.47 -15.36 -6.73
CA LYS A 80 -9.06 -16.41 -7.55
C LYS A 80 -7.96 -17.31 -8.11
N GLY A 81 -8.06 -18.59 -7.82
CA GLY A 81 -7.08 -19.59 -8.28
C GLY A 81 -5.78 -19.64 -7.49
N GLY A 82 -5.69 -18.96 -6.35
CA GLY A 82 -4.50 -18.93 -5.51
C GLY A 82 -4.81 -18.88 -4.03
N THR A 83 -3.76 -18.75 -3.22
CA THR A 83 -3.84 -18.74 -1.75
C THR A 83 -3.48 -17.39 -1.13
N THR A 84 -2.93 -16.46 -1.92
CA THR A 84 -2.58 -15.14 -1.41
C THR A 84 -3.83 -14.38 -1.03
N VAL A 85 -3.90 -13.93 0.22
CA VAL A 85 -5.00 -13.12 0.70
C VAL A 85 -4.78 -11.68 0.30
N ILE A 86 -5.76 -11.10 -0.37
CA ILE A 86 -5.78 -9.70 -0.78
C ILE A 86 -7.07 -9.05 -0.36
N ALA A 87 -7.08 -7.74 -0.35
CA ALA A 87 -8.27 -6.92 -0.24
C ALA A 87 -8.10 -5.66 -1.11
N PHE A 88 -9.18 -4.99 -1.43
CA PHE A 88 -9.14 -3.68 -2.04
C PHE A 88 -9.89 -2.67 -1.19
N VAL A 89 -9.30 -1.52 -1.04
CA VAL A 89 -9.88 -0.35 -0.39
C VAL A 89 -9.74 0.85 -1.31
N THR A 90 -10.43 1.92 -1.02
CA THR A 90 -10.24 3.20 -1.70
C THR A 90 -9.72 4.25 -0.72
N ASP A 91 -8.88 5.15 -1.22
CA ASP A 91 -8.53 6.35 -0.47
C ASP A 91 -9.69 7.36 -0.47
N PRO A 92 -9.59 8.48 0.27
CA PRO A 92 -10.67 9.47 0.30
C PRO A 92 -11.04 10.07 -1.05
N ASP A 93 -10.14 10.06 -2.01
CA ASP A 93 -10.39 10.55 -3.38
C ASP A 93 -10.99 9.47 -4.31
N GLY A 94 -11.05 8.23 -3.86
CA GLY A 94 -11.57 7.10 -4.63
C GLY A 94 -10.51 6.26 -5.35
N TYR A 95 -9.22 6.57 -5.17
CA TYR A 95 -8.15 5.76 -5.74
C TYR A 95 -8.06 4.40 -5.06
N LYS A 96 -7.83 3.36 -5.86
CA LYS A 96 -7.76 1.98 -5.37
C LYS A 96 -6.42 1.67 -4.75
N ILE A 97 -6.47 0.97 -3.63
CA ILE A 97 -5.31 0.42 -2.93
C ILE A 97 -5.56 -1.07 -2.70
N GLU A 98 -4.63 -1.90 -3.15
CA GLU A 98 -4.62 -3.32 -2.86
C GLU A 98 -3.87 -3.57 -1.55
N LEU A 99 -4.48 -4.31 -0.64
CA LEU A 99 -3.81 -4.82 0.54
C LEU A 99 -3.41 -6.27 0.24
N ILE A 100 -2.12 -6.56 0.33
CA ILE A 100 -1.60 -7.91 0.12
C ILE A 100 -1.13 -8.41 1.47
N GLN A 101 -1.76 -9.48 1.96
CA GLN A 101 -1.31 -10.10 3.19
C GLN A 101 0.11 -10.63 3.01
N ALA A 102 1.02 -10.05 3.78
CA ALA A 102 2.35 -10.60 3.89
C ALA A 102 2.15 -12.02 4.34
N LYS A 103 2.34 -12.97 3.45
CA LYS A 103 2.33 -14.35 3.87
C LYS A 103 3.29 -14.46 5.02
N SER A 104 2.79 -15.05 6.11
CA SER A 104 3.62 -15.65 7.10
C SER A 104 4.90 -16.16 6.43
N THR A 105 5.98 -16.07 7.07
CA THR A 105 7.32 -16.59 6.73
C THR A 105 7.35 -17.74 5.71
N ALA A 106 6.30 -18.53 5.60
CA ALA A 106 6.18 -19.61 4.64
C ALA A 106 6.31 -19.18 3.16
N TYR A 107 5.82 -18.01 2.77
CA TYR A 107 5.95 -17.55 1.36
C TYR A 107 7.35 -17.05 1.04
N TYR A 108 8.00 -16.44 2.00
CA TYR A 108 9.40 -16.06 1.87
C TYR A 108 10.29 -17.29 1.97
N ASP A 109 9.93 -18.27 2.80
CA ASP A 109 10.68 -19.49 2.97
C ASP A 109 10.59 -20.42 1.76
N GLU A 110 9.45 -20.51 1.10
CA GLU A 110 9.31 -21.28 -0.15
C GLU A 110 10.15 -20.69 -1.30
N ARG A 111 10.32 -19.37 -1.33
CA ARG A 111 11.20 -18.71 -2.32
C ARG A 111 12.67 -18.71 -1.91
N HIS A 112 12.97 -18.85 -0.62
CA HIS A 112 14.32 -18.71 -0.08
C HIS A 112 14.87 -20.02 0.50
N SER A 113 14.04 -21.00 0.83
CA SER A 113 14.45 -22.30 1.33
C SER A 113 14.56 -23.30 0.19
N GLY A 114 15.70 -23.32 -0.47
CA GLY A 114 16.14 -24.51 -1.19
C GLY A 114 15.79 -24.64 -2.65
N ALA A 115 15.04 -23.79 -3.28
CA ALA A 115 15.09 -23.66 -4.72
C ALA A 115 16.33 -22.85 -5.05
N LYS A 116 17.36 -23.47 -5.58
CA LYS A 116 18.45 -22.74 -6.23
C LYS A 116 17.77 -21.80 -7.22
N SER A 117 17.78 -20.50 -6.91
CA SER A 117 17.26 -19.49 -7.80
C SER A 117 17.97 -19.67 -9.14
N THR A 118 17.21 -20.02 -10.14
CA THR A 118 17.66 -19.96 -11.53
C THR A 118 17.50 -18.54 -12.08
N ASP A 119 17.29 -17.58 -11.22
CA ASP A 119 17.19 -16.17 -11.58
C ASP A 119 18.59 -15.62 -11.84
N PRO A 120 18.94 -15.32 -13.11
CA PRO A 120 20.25 -14.80 -13.47
C PRO A 120 20.56 -13.42 -12.90
N LEU A 121 19.59 -12.74 -12.31
CA LEU A 121 19.76 -11.43 -11.68
C LEU A 121 20.21 -11.50 -10.22
N ARG A 122 20.25 -12.69 -9.61
CA ARG A 122 20.71 -12.89 -8.23
C ARG A 122 22.14 -13.40 -8.08
N SER A 123 22.82 -13.62 -9.16
CA SER A 123 24.21 -14.10 -9.17
C SER A 123 25.24 -13.01 -9.48
N ALA A 124 24.86 -11.75 -9.30
CA ALA A 124 25.78 -10.63 -9.40
C ALA A 124 25.96 -9.95 -8.05
#